data_768361a503f9e9e3e8c6f3c36d84acdf
#
_entry.id   768361a503f9e9e3e8c6f3c36d84acdf
#
_cell.length_a   1.000
_cell.length_b   1.000
_cell.length_c   1.000
_cell.angle_alpha   90.00
_cell.angle_beta   90.00
_cell.angle_gamma   90.00
#
_symmetry.space_group_name_H-M   'P 1'
#
loop_
_entity.id
_entity.type
_entity.pdbx_description
1 polymer ?
#
loop_
_entity_poly.entity_id
_entity_poly.type
_entity_poly.pdbx_seq_one_letter_code
_entity_poly.pdbx_strand_id
1 'polypeptide(L)'
;MSFMNRLFLSTLFLLITTSAVCFAGTLEGKVSSGDSVVYIDAIPGKTFPAPTQSVVLSQRGLKFVPRILIVQLGTTVEFQNDDSVQHNIFWPSVGGNKKAAHNMGTWARGEKRPYKFEYAGVVPLYCNVHQQMSGFIVVSPTPYFVQTDLAGNFKIENVPDGKYTVVAWHEDEKAQSKTVEIAGSGKVEFSFPKSNAR
;
A
#
# COMPACT_ATOMS: atom_id res chain seq x y z
N MET A 1 61.71 43.58 -30.86
CA MET A 1 61.02 42.28 -30.73
C MET A 1 60.36 42.25 -29.32
N SER A 2 59.07 42.54 -29.26
CA SER A 2 58.31 42.64 -27.99
C SER A 2 57.47 41.35 -27.83
N PHE A 3 57.74 40.53 -26.81
CA PHE A 3 56.96 39.37 -26.47
C PHE A 3 55.83 39.81 -25.55
N MET A 4 54.61 39.70 -26.02
CA MET A 4 53.39 40.01 -25.29
C MET A 4 52.91 38.74 -24.58
N ASN A 5 53.14 38.62 -23.24
CA ASN A 5 52.66 37.54 -22.40
C ASN A 5 51.12 37.67 -22.22
N ARG A 6 50.38 36.75 -22.80
CA ARG A 6 48.93 36.60 -22.54
C ARG A 6 48.72 35.72 -21.33
N LEU A 7 48.36 36.33 -20.21
CA LEU A 7 47.91 35.62 -19.01
C LEU A 7 46.47 35.08 -19.26
N PHE A 8 46.33 33.75 -19.36
CA PHE A 8 45.04 33.10 -19.39
C PHE A 8 44.55 32.95 -17.95
N LEU A 9 43.56 33.79 -17.53
CA LEU A 9 42.87 33.60 -16.29
C LEU A 9 41.84 32.50 -16.47
N SER A 10 42.11 31.31 -15.92
CA SER A 10 41.20 30.15 -15.90
C SER A 10 40.25 30.35 -14.70
N THR A 11 39.01 30.78 -14.94
CA THR A 11 37.95 30.84 -13.91
C THR A 11 37.40 29.43 -13.65
N LEU A 12 37.82 28.86 -12.50
CA LEU A 12 37.28 27.60 -11.99
C LEU A 12 35.86 27.83 -11.46
N PHE A 13 34.87 27.35 -12.19
CA PHE A 13 33.46 27.39 -11.76
C PHE A 13 33.25 26.23 -10.78
N LEU A 14 33.17 26.55 -9.48
CA LEU A 14 32.86 25.58 -8.44
C LEU A 14 31.35 25.29 -8.48
N LEU A 15 30.96 24.13 -9.03
CA LEU A 15 29.58 23.63 -8.96
C LEU A 15 29.28 23.20 -7.51
N ILE A 16 28.60 24.04 -6.77
CA ILE A 16 28.07 23.67 -5.44
C ILE A 16 26.80 22.82 -5.68
N THR A 17 26.94 21.49 -5.60
CA THR A 17 25.81 20.57 -5.55
C THR A 17 25.19 20.63 -4.16
N THR A 18 24.11 21.35 -3.99
CA THR A 18 23.29 21.30 -2.79
C THR A 18 22.57 19.95 -2.74
N SER A 19 23.07 19.03 -1.94
CA SER A 19 22.34 17.81 -1.58
C SER A 19 21.12 18.22 -0.78
N ALA A 20 19.93 18.05 -1.34
CA ALA A 20 18.68 18.21 -0.59
C ALA A 20 18.67 17.16 0.54
N VAL A 21 18.78 17.61 1.77
CA VAL A 21 18.60 16.75 2.95
C VAL A 21 17.11 16.41 2.99
N CYS A 22 16.77 15.19 2.60
CA CYS A 22 15.40 14.69 2.70
C CYS A 22 15.17 14.33 4.18
N PHE A 23 14.50 15.20 4.92
CA PHE A 23 14.06 14.87 6.26
C PHE A 23 12.94 13.81 6.15
N ALA A 24 13.09 12.74 6.92
CA ALA A 24 12.08 11.70 7.04
C ALA A 24 11.18 12.04 8.22
N GLY A 25 9.92 12.28 7.91
CA GLY A 25 8.90 12.59 8.91
C GLY A 25 8.08 11.36 9.31
N THR A 26 7.15 11.59 10.22
CA THR A 26 6.22 10.60 10.73
C THR A 26 4.79 11.08 10.53
N LEU A 27 3.92 10.22 10.03
CA LEU A 27 2.47 10.43 10.00
C LEU A 27 1.82 9.57 11.08
N GLU A 28 1.12 10.20 12.01
CA GLU A 28 0.39 9.54 13.09
C GLU A 28 -1.09 9.91 13.05
N GLY A 29 -1.92 9.07 13.64
CA GLY A 29 -3.33 9.42 13.74
C GLY A 29 -4.21 8.33 14.27
N LYS A 30 -5.51 8.54 14.05
CA LYS A 30 -6.53 7.63 14.51
C LYS A 30 -7.63 7.49 13.47
N VAL A 31 -8.12 6.27 13.30
CA VAL A 31 -9.35 5.95 12.58
C VAL A 31 -10.38 5.50 13.62
N SER A 32 -11.62 5.90 13.49
CA SER A 32 -12.68 5.54 14.46
C SER A 32 -12.99 4.05 14.53
N SER A 33 -12.55 3.27 13.51
CA SER A 33 -12.72 1.82 13.43
C SER A 33 -11.35 1.14 13.41
N GLY A 34 -11.15 0.13 14.27
CA GLY A 34 -9.95 -0.73 14.23
C GLY A 34 -9.89 -1.57 12.95
N ASP A 35 -8.78 -2.24 12.73
CA ASP A 35 -8.51 -3.05 11.52
C ASP A 35 -8.66 -2.29 10.19
N SER A 36 -8.62 -0.95 10.26
CA SER A 36 -8.59 -0.09 9.08
C SER A 36 -7.21 -0.10 8.42
N VAL A 37 -7.17 0.22 7.14
CA VAL A 37 -5.93 0.41 6.39
C VAL A 37 -5.74 1.89 6.11
N VAL A 38 -4.54 2.42 6.40
CA VAL A 38 -4.16 3.80 6.09
C VAL A 38 -2.95 3.80 5.18
N TYR A 39 -2.98 4.59 4.12
CA TYR A 39 -1.84 4.72 3.20
C TYR A 39 -1.75 6.11 2.56
N ILE A 40 -0.56 6.45 2.07
CA ILE A 40 -0.33 7.65 1.27
C ILE A 40 -0.52 7.29 -0.21
N ASP A 41 -1.43 8.01 -0.87
CA ASP A 41 -1.83 7.70 -2.25
C ASP A 41 -0.71 7.95 -3.26
N ALA A 42 0.03 9.04 -3.12
CA ALA A 42 1.16 9.36 -3.99
C ALA A 42 2.21 10.24 -3.29
N ILE A 43 3.46 10.07 -3.69
CA ILE A 43 4.54 11.03 -3.41
C ILE A 43 4.89 11.74 -4.71
N PRO A 44 4.65 13.05 -4.85
CA PRO A 44 4.92 13.78 -6.07
C PRO A 44 6.35 13.58 -6.58
N GLY A 45 6.48 13.27 -7.87
CA GLY A 45 7.78 13.07 -8.52
C GLY A 45 8.50 11.77 -8.12
N LYS A 46 7.89 10.87 -7.35
CA LYS A 46 8.48 9.57 -7.00
C LYS A 46 7.69 8.41 -7.54
N THR A 47 8.40 7.41 -8.02
CA THR A 47 7.91 6.07 -8.32
C THR A 47 8.64 5.08 -7.42
N PHE A 48 7.97 4.01 -7.05
CA PHE A 48 8.54 3.01 -6.15
C PHE A 48 8.72 1.68 -6.89
N PRO A 49 9.90 1.05 -6.80
CA PRO A 49 10.08 -0.26 -7.41
C PRO A 49 9.15 -1.27 -6.73
N ALA A 50 8.69 -2.25 -7.51
CA ALA A 50 7.92 -3.36 -6.98
C ALA A 50 8.75 -4.14 -5.95
N PRO A 51 8.16 -4.59 -4.83
CA PRO A 51 8.85 -5.45 -3.89
C PRO A 51 9.31 -6.76 -4.55
N THR A 52 10.51 -7.21 -4.20
CA THR A 52 11.07 -8.46 -4.74
C THR A 52 10.63 -9.69 -3.93
N GLN A 53 10.24 -9.49 -2.67
CA GLN A 53 9.73 -10.55 -1.81
C GLN A 53 8.24 -10.75 -2.00
N SER A 54 7.82 -12.00 -2.13
CA SER A 54 6.41 -12.38 -2.11
C SER A 54 5.85 -12.36 -0.69
N VAL A 55 4.53 -12.17 -0.60
CA VAL A 55 3.77 -12.22 0.64
C VAL A 55 2.77 -13.37 0.54
N VAL A 56 2.62 -14.14 1.62
CA VAL A 56 1.70 -15.29 1.64
C VAL A 56 0.34 -14.86 2.18
N LEU A 57 -0.73 -15.27 1.49
CA LEU A 57 -2.10 -15.26 1.98
C LEU A 57 -2.61 -16.70 2.00
N SER A 58 -2.91 -17.20 3.20
CA SER A 58 -3.33 -18.58 3.41
C SER A 58 -4.85 -18.73 3.41
N GLN A 59 -5.34 -19.86 2.93
CA GLN A 59 -6.70 -20.35 3.14
C GLN A 59 -6.64 -21.41 4.24
N ARG A 60 -7.14 -21.07 5.44
CA ARG A 60 -7.08 -21.91 6.62
C ARG A 60 -8.34 -21.78 7.47
N GLY A 61 -8.95 -22.91 7.85
CA GLY A 61 -10.16 -22.94 8.65
C GLY A 61 -11.35 -22.28 7.93
N LEU A 62 -11.47 -22.48 6.61
CA LEU A 62 -12.48 -21.85 5.76
C LEU A 62 -12.44 -20.30 5.82
N LYS A 63 -11.24 -19.72 5.93
CA LYS A 63 -11.00 -18.27 5.99
C LYS A 63 -9.77 -17.90 5.18
N PHE A 64 -9.72 -16.65 4.71
CA PHE A 64 -8.49 -16.02 4.26
C PHE A 64 -7.71 -15.51 5.48
N VAL A 65 -6.41 -15.81 5.56
CA VAL A 65 -5.53 -15.45 6.69
C VAL A 65 -4.25 -14.80 6.15
N PRO A 66 -4.00 -13.52 6.45
CA PRO A 66 -4.88 -12.62 7.18
C PRO A 66 -6.17 -12.30 6.40
N ARG A 67 -7.23 -11.87 7.11
CA ARG A 67 -8.49 -11.45 6.47
C ARG A 67 -8.31 -10.18 5.63
N ILE A 68 -7.51 -9.23 6.12
CA ILE A 68 -7.09 -8.03 5.42
C ILE A 68 -5.58 -8.12 5.25
N LEU A 69 -5.11 -8.13 4.01
CA LEU A 69 -3.70 -8.06 3.64
C LEU A 69 -3.42 -6.73 2.96
N ILE A 70 -2.44 -5.98 3.46
CA ILE A 70 -1.98 -4.78 2.76
C ILE A 70 -0.64 -5.03 2.10
N VAL A 71 -0.51 -4.61 0.84
CA VAL A 71 0.71 -4.77 0.04
C VAL A 71 0.98 -3.53 -0.80
N GLN A 72 2.23 -3.33 -1.20
CA GLN A 72 2.59 -2.32 -2.18
C GLN A 72 2.23 -2.78 -3.60
N LEU A 73 1.93 -1.84 -4.49
CA LEU A 73 1.75 -2.08 -5.92
C LEU A 73 2.95 -2.85 -6.52
N GLY A 74 2.67 -3.87 -7.31
CA GLY A 74 3.66 -4.75 -7.90
C GLY A 74 4.10 -5.92 -7.00
N THR A 75 3.57 -6.05 -5.78
CA THR A 75 3.84 -7.21 -4.92
C THR A 75 3.24 -8.47 -5.53
N THR A 76 4.01 -9.56 -5.47
CA THR A 76 3.51 -10.91 -5.72
C THR A 76 2.93 -11.48 -4.44
N VAL A 77 1.65 -11.87 -4.46
CA VAL A 77 1.01 -12.59 -3.36
C VAL A 77 0.95 -14.07 -3.72
N GLU A 78 1.47 -14.92 -2.85
CA GLU A 78 1.36 -16.37 -2.94
C GLU A 78 0.11 -16.83 -2.18
N PHE A 79 -0.89 -17.27 -2.89
CA PHE A 79 -2.10 -17.83 -2.30
C PHE A 79 -1.87 -19.31 -2.01
N GLN A 80 -1.98 -19.71 -0.74
CA GLN A 80 -1.71 -21.07 -0.27
C GLN A 80 -2.97 -21.69 0.32
N ASN A 81 -3.27 -22.93 -0.03
CA ASN A 81 -4.33 -23.71 0.62
C ASN A 81 -3.73 -24.59 1.74
N ASP A 82 -4.05 -24.27 2.99
CA ASP A 82 -3.63 -25.03 4.17
C ASP A 82 -4.73 -25.95 4.72
N ASP A 83 -5.95 -25.90 4.16
CA ASP A 83 -7.06 -26.76 4.55
C ASP A 83 -7.03 -28.13 3.85
N SER A 84 -7.69 -29.11 4.44
CA SER A 84 -7.85 -30.44 3.86
C SER A 84 -8.84 -30.51 2.70
N VAL A 85 -9.58 -29.42 2.45
CA VAL A 85 -10.56 -29.28 1.38
C VAL A 85 -10.04 -28.39 0.27
N GLN A 86 -10.63 -28.50 -0.92
CA GLN A 86 -10.28 -27.63 -2.03
C GLN A 86 -10.88 -26.22 -1.83
N HIS A 87 -10.13 -25.22 -2.25
CA HIS A 87 -10.55 -23.85 -2.28
C HIS A 87 -10.37 -23.22 -3.65
N ASN A 88 -11.13 -22.15 -3.89
CA ASN A 88 -10.99 -21.26 -5.02
C ASN A 88 -10.67 -19.86 -4.51
N ILE A 89 -10.04 -19.04 -5.32
CA ILE A 89 -9.94 -17.59 -5.09
C ILE A 89 -10.33 -16.86 -6.36
N PHE A 90 -11.20 -15.87 -6.21
CA PHE A 90 -11.52 -14.93 -7.26
C PHE A 90 -11.83 -13.54 -6.70
N TRP A 91 -11.69 -12.54 -7.54
CA TRP A 91 -12.10 -11.16 -7.27
C TRP A 91 -12.75 -10.53 -8.50
N PRO A 92 -13.82 -9.74 -8.30
CA PRO A 92 -14.58 -9.13 -9.41
C PRO A 92 -13.95 -7.84 -9.94
N SER A 93 -13.02 -7.23 -9.18
CA SER A 93 -12.35 -5.98 -9.54
C SER A 93 -11.15 -5.69 -8.64
N VAL A 94 -10.32 -4.73 -9.05
CA VAL A 94 -9.29 -4.10 -8.22
C VAL A 94 -9.58 -2.60 -8.21
N GLY A 95 -9.81 -2.01 -7.04
CA GLY A 95 -10.17 -0.59 -6.91
C GLY A 95 -11.40 -0.18 -7.73
N GLY A 96 -12.35 -1.11 -7.97
CA GLY A 96 -13.50 -0.90 -8.84
C GLY A 96 -13.24 -1.14 -10.34
N ASN A 97 -11.99 -1.34 -10.76
CA ASN A 97 -11.66 -1.68 -12.14
C ASN A 97 -12.02 -3.15 -12.44
N LYS A 98 -13.15 -3.34 -13.12
CA LYS A 98 -13.65 -4.68 -13.51
C LYS A 98 -12.77 -5.38 -14.54
N LYS A 99 -11.93 -4.67 -15.31
CA LYS A 99 -10.98 -5.30 -16.26
C LYS A 99 -9.85 -6.04 -15.54
N ALA A 100 -9.63 -5.73 -14.27
CA ALA A 100 -8.68 -6.43 -13.39
C ALA A 100 -9.33 -7.57 -12.59
N ALA A 101 -10.57 -7.96 -12.92
CA ALA A 101 -11.21 -9.16 -12.37
C ALA A 101 -10.38 -10.41 -12.71
N HIS A 102 -10.31 -11.34 -11.78
CA HIS A 102 -9.53 -12.57 -11.99
C HIS A 102 -10.12 -13.73 -11.19
N ASN A 103 -9.95 -14.94 -11.73
CA ASN A 103 -10.27 -16.17 -11.04
C ASN A 103 -9.09 -17.13 -11.19
N MET A 104 -8.48 -17.47 -10.06
CA MET A 104 -7.31 -18.34 -10.03
C MET A 104 -7.63 -19.82 -10.13
N GLY A 105 -8.91 -20.18 -10.22
CA GLY A 105 -9.38 -21.56 -10.22
C GLY A 105 -9.36 -22.19 -8.82
N THR A 106 -9.50 -23.50 -8.78
CA THR A 106 -9.58 -24.31 -7.56
C THR A 106 -8.33 -25.15 -7.40
N TRP A 107 -7.84 -25.33 -6.15
CA TRP A 107 -6.67 -26.17 -5.86
C TRP A 107 -6.74 -26.84 -4.50
N ALA A 108 -5.95 -27.92 -4.37
CA ALA A 108 -5.90 -28.77 -3.19
C ALA A 108 -4.94 -28.22 -2.12
N ARG A 109 -4.93 -28.87 -0.96
CA ARG A 109 -4.02 -28.58 0.15
C ARG A 109 -2.55 -28.62 -0.28
N GLY A 110 -1.79 -27.65 0.21
CA GLY A 110 -0.34 -27.55 0.01
C GLY A 110 0.07 -26.87 -1.31
N GLU A 111 -0.86 -26.71 -2.25
CA GLU A 111 -0.58 -25.96 -3.47
C GLU A 111 -0.53 -24.47 -3.21
N LYS A 112 0.36 -23.79 -3.96
CA LYS A 112 0.51 -22.34 -3.96
C LYS A 112 0.31 -21.79 -5.36
N ARG A 113 -0.34 -20.65 -5.45
CA ARG A 113 -0.53 -19.92 -6.72
C ARG A 113 -0.13 -18.47 -6.55
N PRO A 114 0.93 -18.01 -7.24
CA PRO A 114 1.35 -16.62 -7.18
C PRO A 114 0.50 -15.74 -8.10
N TYR A 115 0.26 -14.52 -7.67
CA TYR A 115 -0.33 -13.47 -8.50
C TYR A 115 0.32 -12.11 -8.19
N LYS A 116 0.73 -11.38 -9.22
CA LYS A 116 1.31 -10.04 -9.10
C LYS A 116 0.23 -8.99 -9.28
N PHE A 117 0.05 -8.13 -8.27
CA PHE A 117 -0.95 -7.06 -8.32
C PHE A 117 -0.40 -5.83 -9.05
N GLU A 118 -0.86 -5.58 -10.26
CA GLU A 118 -0.43 -4.47 -11.14
C GLU A 118 -1.36 -3.25 -11.09
N TYR A 119 -2.43 -3.30 -10.31
CA TYR A 119 -3.37 -2.20 -10.12
C TYR A 119 -3.51 -1.90 -8.63
N ALA A 120 -3.42 -0.62 -8.27
CA ALA A 120 -3.69 -0.16 -6.91
C ALA A 120 -5.18 -0.15 -6.59
N GLY A 121 -5.51 -0.32 -5.32
CA GLY A 121 -6.88 -0.26 -4.80
C GLY A 121 -7.28 -1.50 -4.01
N VAL A 122 -8.53 -1.55 -3.61
CA VAL A 122 -9.10 -2.65 -2.83
C VAL A 122 -9.50 -3.81 -3.73
N VAL A 123 -9.09 -5.01 -3.35
CA VAL A 123 -9.38 -6.29 -3.99
C VAL A 123 -10.24 -7.13 -3.05
N PRO A 124 -11.54 -7.19 -3.22
CA PRO A 124 -12.38 -8.09 -2.43
C PRO A 124 -12.16 -9.54 -2.89
N LEU A 125 -11.80 -10.42 -1.97
CA LEU A 125 -11.53 -11.84 -2.23
C LEU A 125 -12.73 -12.69 -1.85
N TYR A 126 -13.04 -13.67 -2.69
CA TYR A 126 -14.12 -14.63 -2.49
C TYR A 126 -13.68 -16.04 -2.86
N CYS A 127 -14.44 -17.03 -2.37
CA CYS A 127 -14.28 -18.43 -2.72
C CYS A 127 -15.60 -18.98 -3.32
N ASN A 128 -15.55 -19.53 -4.53
CA ASN A 128 -16.73 -20.13 -5.17
C ASN A 128 -17.17 -21.46 -4.51
N VAL A 129 -16.27 -22.11 -3.77
CA VAL A 129 -16.56 -23.39 -3.11
C VAL A 129 -17.23 -23.19 -1.75
N HIS A 130 -16.79 -22.15 -1.01
CA HIS A 130 -17.29 -21.85 0.33
C HIS A 130 -17.71 -20.36 0.38
N GLN A 131 -19.00 -20.09 0.20
CA GLN A 131 -19.53 -18.73 0.03
C GLN A 131 -19.30 -17.80 1.23
N GLN A 132 -19.10 -18.35 2.43
CA GLN A 132 -18.79 -17.58 3.65
C GLN A 132 -17.35 -17.06 3.68
N MET A 133 -16.45 -17.56 2.81
CA MET A 133 -15.06 -17.10 2.76
C MET A 133 -14.96 -15.77 2.03
N SER A 134 -14.62 -14.73 2.77
CA SER A 134 -14.34 -13.40 2.24
C SER A 134 -13.11 -12.80 2.90
N GLY A 135 -12.42 -11.93 2.18
CA GLY A 135 -11.26 -11.19 2.67
C GLY A 135 -10.92 -10.05 1.72
N PHE A 136 -9.84 -9.36 2.00
CA PHE A 136 -9.44 -8.20 1.21
C PHE A 136 -7.92 -8.14 1.05
N ILE A 137 -7.49 -7.71 -0.13
CA ILE A 137 -6.13 -7.19 -0.31
C ILE A 137 -6.27 -5.71 -0.62
N VAL A 138 -5.54 -4.87 0.13
CA VAL A 138 -5.41 -3.45 -0.18
C VAL A 138 -4.07 -3.23 -0.83
N VAL A 139 -4.07 -2.87 -2.10
CA VAL A 139 -2.86 -2.60 -2.88
C VAL A 139 -2.56 -1.11 -2.82
N SER A 140 -1.60 -0.74 -1.97
CA SER A 140 -1.14 0.65 -1.84
C SER A 140 -0.23 1.04 -3.02
N PRO A 141 -0.41 2.21 -3.62
CA PRO A 141 0.48 2.68 -4.68
C PRO A 141 1.87 3.09 -4.18
N THR A 142 2.03 3.26 -2.87
CA THR A 142 3.30 3.66 -2.23
C THR A 142 3.69 2.69 -1.13
N PRO A 143 4.95 2.67 -0.66
CA PRO A 143 5.37 1.86 0.49
C PRO A 143 4.91 2.43 1.85
N TYR A 144 4.23 3.57 1.86
CA TYR A 144 3.79 4.26 3.07
C TYR A 144 2.37 3.85 3.44
N PHE A 145 2.24 2.73 4.14
CA PHE A 145 0.97 2.18 4.56
C PHE A 145 1.08 1.43 5.90
N VAL A 146 -0.06 1.26 6.55
CA VAL A 146 -0.18 0.53 7.81
C VAL A 146 -1.61 0.02 8.00
N GLN A 147 -1.77 -1.09 8.70
CA GLN A 147 -3.03 -1.48 9.30
C GLN A 147 -3.10 -0.91 10.72
N THR A 148 -4.23 -0.29 11.09
CA THR A 148 -4.41 0.27 12.42
C THR A 148 -4.49 -0.84 13.48
N ASP A 149 -4.20 -0.50 14.72
CA ASP A 149 -4.53 -1.37 15.85
C ASP A 149 -6.06 -1.45 16.06
N LEU A 150 -6.49 -2.30 16.99
CA LEU A 150 -7.92 -2.47 17.31
C LEU A 150 -8.57 -1.20 17.88
N ALA A 151 -7.79 -0.28 18.42
CA ALA A 151 -8.25 1.04 18.88
C ALA A 151 -8.28 2.09 17.76
N GLY A 152 -7.84 1.72 16.56
CA GLY A 152 -7.77 2.56 15.38
C GLY A 152 -6.53 3.45 15.29
N ASN A 153 -5.56 3.31 16.19
CA ASN A 153 -4.33 4.12 16.13
C ASN A 153 -3.39 3.61 15.04
N PHE A 154 -2.63 4.51 14.43
CA PHE A 154 -1.64 4.17 13.43
C PHE A 154 -0.44 5.11 13.46
N LYS A 155 0.68 4.63 12.90
CA LYS A 155 1.91 5.37 12.67
C LYS A 155 2.58 4.89 11.40
N ILE A 156 2.92 5.82 10.49
CA ILE A 156 3.72 5.58 9.29
C ILE A 156 5.01 6.39 9.44
N GLU A 157 6.14 5.71 9.43
CA GLU A 157 7.46 6.31 9.62
C GLU A 157 8.18 6.52 8.27
N ASN A 158 9.25 7.32 8.32
CA ASN A 158 10.13 7.57 7.17
C ASN A 158 9.43 8.20 5.95
N VAL A 159 8.35 8.94 6.18
CA VAL A 159 7.65 9.67 5.12
C VAL A 159 8.44 10.95 4.82
N PRO A 160 8.79 11.23 3.55
CA PRO A 160 9.42 12.50 3.20
C PRO A 160 8.54 13.69 3.62
N ASP A 161 9.15 14.81 3.97
CA ASP A 161 8.40 16.04 4.21
C ASP A 161 7.65 16.47 2.94
N GLY A 162 6.41 16.95 3.09
CA GLY A 162 5.57 17.34 1.97
C GLY A 162 4.08 17.32 2.30
N LYS A 163 3.28 17.62 1.27
CA LYS A 163 1.81 17.62 1.38
C LYS A 163 1.25 16.44 0.58
N TYR A 164 0.50 15.56 1.26
CA TYR A 164 0.06 14.29 0.70
C TYR A 164 -1.42 14.03 0.90
N THR A 165 -2.01 13.28 -0.01
CA THR A 165 -3.32 12.66 0.18
C THR A 165 -3.15 11.37 0.96
N VAL A 166 -3.71 11.33 2.16
CA VAL A 166 -3.78 10.15 3.01
C VAL A 166 -5.15 9.53 2.86
N VAL A 167 -5.20 8.23 2.61
CA VAL A 167 -6.43 7.46 2.43
C VAL A 167 -6.59 6.52 3.61
N ALA A 168 -7.79 6.48 4.19
CA ALA A 168 -8.22 5.47 5.14
C ALA A 168 -9.33 4.62 4.53
N TRP A 169 -9.21 3.30 4.68
CA TRP A 169 -10.18 2.32 4.22
C TRP A 169 -10.55 1.36 5.35
N HIS A 170 -11.83 1.01 5.41
CA HIS A 170 -12.38 -0.03 6.28
C HIS A 170 -13.37 -0.89 5.47
N GLU A 171 -13.49 -2.19 5.78
CA GLU A 171 -14.25 -3.12 4.96
C GLU A 171 -15.75 -2.78 4.83
N ASP A 172 -16.35 -2.20 5.86
CA ASP A 172 -17.77 -1.86 5.91
C ASP A 172 -18.08 -0.43 5.46
N GLU A 173 -17.05 0.34 5.05
CA GLU A 173 -17.17 1.77 4.86
C GLU A 173 -16.56 2.23 3.53
N LYS A 174 -17.06 3.35 3.02
CA LYS A 174 -16.43 4.04 1.91
C LYS A 174 -15.07 4.57 2.34
N ALA A 175 -14.03 4.34 1.52
CA ALA A 175 -12.74 4.96 1.74
C ALA A 175 -12.86 6.49 1.85
N GLN A 176 -12.13 7.06 2.82
CA GLN A 176 -12.02 8.49 3.02
C GLN A 176 -10.61 8.96 2.68
N SER A 177 -10.48 10.20 2.23
CA SER A 177 -9.17 10.80 1.98
C SER A 177 -9.08 12.19 2.61
N LYS A 178 -7.90 12.54 3.12
CA LYS A 178 -7.59 13.85 3.66
C LYS A 178 -6.20 14.28 3.17
N THR A 179 -6.04 15.58 2.96
CA THR A 179 -4.73 16.14 2.68
C THR A 179 -4.03 16.50 3.99
N VAL A 180 -2.78 16.06 4.13
CA VAL A 180 -1.96 16.27 5.32
C VAL A 180 -0.62 16.83 4.91
N GLU A 181 -0.12 17.81 5.65
CA GLU A 181 1.24 18.31 5.54
C GLU A 181 2.12 17.60 6.57
N ILE A 182 3.27 17.11 6.13
CA ILE A 182 4.28 16.47 6.96
C ILE A 182 5.52 17.36 6.92
N ALA A 183 5.89 17.90 8.06
CA ALA A 183 7.11 18.70 8.28
C ALA A 183 7.76 18.15 9.57
N GLY A 184 8.57 17.09 9.42
CA GLY A 184 9.05 16.26 10.52
C GLY A 184 7.95 15.39 11.16
N SER A 185 6.73 15.89 11.29
CA SER A 185 5.56 15.13 11.74
C SER A 185 4.26 15.65 11.11
N GLY A 186 3.30 14.75 10.91
CA GLY A 186 1.94 15.07 10.49
C GLY A 186 0.92 14.28 11.31
N LYS A 187 -0.27 14.84 11.52
CA LYS A 187 -1.36 14.15 12.22
C LYS A 187 -2.64 14.17 11.42
N VAL A 188 -3.39 13.09 11.46
CA VAL A 188 -4.69 12.99 10.81
C VAL A 188 -5.61 12.02 11.53
N GLU A 189 -6.89 12.37 11.56
CA GLU A 189 -7.94 11.51 12.11
C GLU A 189 -9.00 11.26 11.04
N PHE A 190 -9.54 10.04 11.02
CA PHE A 190 -10.65 9.64 10.17
C PHE A 190 -11.80 9.15 11.03
N SER A 191 -13.01 9.57 10.69
CA SER A 191 -14.22 9.12 11.37
C SER A 191 -15.12 8.44 10.36
N PHE A 192 -15.24 7.14 10.45
CA PHE A 192 -16.25 6.39 9.75
C PHE A 192 -17.58 6.48 10.53
N PRO A 193 -18.73 6.61 9.85
CA PRO A 193 -20.00 6.50 10.51
C PRO A 193 -20.08 5.14 11.21
N LYS A 194 -20.62 5.11 12.43
CA LYS A 194 -20.83 3.80 13.08
C LYS A 194 -21.80 3.01 12.19
N SER A 195 -21.34 1.89 11.64
CA SER A 195 -22.22 0.92 11.00
C SER A 195 -23.28 0.54 12.03
N ASN A 196 -24.54 0.89 11.76
CA ASN A 196 -25.63 0.28 12.48
C ASN A 196 -25.61 -1.19 12.08
N ALA A 197 -24.99 -2.03 12.91
CA ALA A 197 -24.97 -3.47 12.73
C ALA A 197 -26.39 -3.95 12.44
N ARG A 198 -26.59 -4.49 11.23
CA ARG A 198 -27.82 -5.17 10.85
C ARG A 198 -27.79 -6.61 11.32
#